data_74df0d26802d465dc156dd7107de51b4
#
_entry.id   74df0d26802d465dc156dd7107de51b4
#
_cell.length_a   1.000
_cell.length_b   1.000
_cell.length_c   1.000
_cell.angle_alpha   90.00
_cell.angle_beta   90.00
_cell.angle_gamma   90.00
#
_symmetry.space_group_name_H-M   'P 1'
#
loop_
_entity.id
_entity.type
_entity.pdbx_description
1 polymer ?
#
loop_
_entity_poly.entity_id
_entity_poly.type
_entity_poly.pdbx_seq_one_letter_code
_entity_poly.pdbx_strand_id
1 'polypeptide(L)'
;MAKIKANEALVKALQAWDIDHLYGIPGDSIDAVVDSLRTVRDQFKFYHVRHEEVASLAAAGYTKLTGKIGVALSIGGPGLIHLLNGMYDAKMDNVPQLILSGQTNSTALGTKAFQETNLQKLCEDVAVYNHQIEKGDNVFEIVNEAIRTAYEQKGVAVVICPNDLLTEKIKDTTNKPVDTSRPTVVSPKYKDIKKAVKLINKSKKPVMLIGVGAKHAKDELREFIEMTKIPVIHSLPAKTILPDDHPYSIGNLGKIGTKTSYQTMQEADLLIMVGTNYPYVDYLPKKNIKAIQIDTNPKNIGHRFNINVGIVGDSKIALHQLTENIKHVAERPFLNKTLERKAVWDKWMEQDKNNNSKPLRPERLMASIDKFIKDDAVISADVGTATVWSTRYLNLGVNNKFIISSWLGTMGCGLPGAMASKIAYPNRQAIAIAGDGAFQMVMQDFATAVQYDLPLTVFVLNNKQLAFIKYEQQAAGELEYAVDFSDMDHAKFAEAAGGKGYTIKSASEVDAIVEEALAQDVPTIVDVYVDPNAAPLPGKIVNEEALGYGKWAFRSITEDKHLDLDQIPPISVAAKRFL
;
A
#
# COMPACT_ATOMS: atom_id res chain seq x y z
N MET A 1 47.00 -3.52 9.90
CA MET A 1 45.77 -3.49 9.11
C MET A 1 45.16 -2.11 9.23
N ALA A 2 44.61 -1.55 8.15
CA ALA A 2 43.93 -0.26 8.21
C ALA A 2 42.73 -0.32 9.18
N LYS A 3 42.48 0.79 9.85
CA LYS A 3 41.35 0.95 10.77
C LYS A 3 40.44 2.06 10.30
N ILE A 4 39.15 1.90 10.49
CA ILE A 4 38.08 2.84 10.18
C ILE A 4 37.16 2.99 11.39
N LYS A 5 36.48 4.10 11.58
CA LYS A 5 35.43 4.20 12.59
C LYS A 5 34.22 3.36 12.23
N ALA A 6 33.54 2.78 13.20
CA ALA A 6 32.38 1.92 12.97
C ALA A 6 31.23 2.64 12.25
N ASN A 7 30.95 3.91 12.59
CA ASN A 7 29.96 4.75 11.91
C ASN A 7 30.30 5.04 10.44
N GLU A 8 31.60 5.25 10.13
CA GLU A 8 32.05 5.41 8.74
C GLU A 8 31.89 4.11 7.94
N ALA A 9 32.17 2.96 8.57
CA ALA A 9 31.98 1.64 7.97
C ALA A 9 30.49 1.35 7.69
N LEU A 10 29.58 1.75 8.59
CA LEU A 10 28.14 1.67 8.39
C LEU A 10 27.71 2.46 7.15
N VAL A 11 28.11 3.73 7.05
CA VAL A 11 27.74 4.58 5.89
C VAL A 11 28.30 4.02 4.58
N LYS A 12 29.54 3.50 4.59
CA LYS A 12 30.10 2.81 3.41
C LYS A 12 29.32 1.56 3.02
N ALA A 13 28.76 0.83 3.97
CA ALA A 13 27.90 -0.31 3.67
C ALA A 13 26.61 0.15 2.97
N LEU A 14 25.96 1.24 3.42
CA LEU A 14 24.80 1.81 2.74
C LEU A 14 25.14 2.21 1.29
N GLN A 15 26.26 2.92 1.08
CA GLN A 15 26.72 3.32 -0.25
C GLN A 15 27.04 2.13 -1.17
N ALA A 16 27.58 1.03 -0.62
CA ALA A 16 27.85 -0.19 -1.38
C ALA A 16 26.58 -0.86 -1.93
N TRP A 17 25.41 -0.54 -1.38
CA TRP A 17 24.09 -0.98 -1.85
C TRP A 17 23.36 0.07 -2.68
N ASP A 18 24.05 1.12 -3.15
CA ASP A 18 23.46 2.25 -3.87
C ASP A 18 22.31 2.93 -3.09
N ILE A 19 22.41 2.94 -1.76
CA ILE A 19 21.49 3.69 -0.91
C ILE A 19 22.03 5.12 -0.82
N ASP A 20 21.25 6.07 -1.30
CA ASP A 20 21.59 7.49 -1.43
C ASP A 20 20.78 8.40 -0.51
N HIS A 21 19.85 7.83 0.25
CA HIS A 21 19.03 8.58 1.20
C HIS A 21 18.45 7.70 2.31
N LEU A 22 18.02 8.36 3.38
CA LEU A 22 17.18 7.78 4.42
C LEU A 22 16.19 8.81 4.98
N TYR A 23 15.23 8.31 5.73
CA TYR A 23 14.24 9.09 6.45
C TYR A 23 14.48 8.94 7.95
N GLY A 24 14.33 10.01 8.75
CA GLY A 24 14.49 9.83 10.19
C GLY A 24 14.49 11.11 10.98
N ILE A 25 14.75 10.95 12.28
CA ILE A 25 14.98 12.03 13.23
C ILE A 25 16.33 11.78 13.91
N PRO A 26 17.27 12.75 13.84
CA PRO A 26 18.55 12.65 14.53
C PRO A 26 18.36 12.78 16.04
N GLY A 27 19.36 12.32 16.82
CA GLY A 27 19.42 12.51 18.25
C GLY A 27 20.63 11.82 18.87
N ASP A 28 20.85 12.07 20.15
CA ASP A 28 22.09 11.78 20.89
C ASP A 28 22.56 10.30 20.81
N SER A 29 21.63 9.36 20.80
CA SER A 29 21.97 7.93 20.76
C SER A 29 22.36 7.40 19.38
N ILE A 30 22.31 8.24 18.31
CA ILE A 30 22.66 7.90 16.91
C ILE A 30 23.48 8.98 16.21
N ASP A 31 23.86 10.03 16.90
CA ASP A 31 24.58 11.19 16.36
C ASP A 31 25.89 10.83 15.63
N ALA A 32 26.58 9.78 16.07
CA ALA A 32 27.78 9.33 15.39
C ALA A 32 27.52 8.89 13.94
N VAL A 33 26.38 8.26 13.65
CA VAL A 33 25.97 7.93 12.26
C VAL A 33 25.60 9.19 11.51
N VAL A 34 24.86 10.10 12.13
CA VAL A 34 24.44 11.37 11.52
C VAL A 34 25.65 12.23 11.13
N ASP A 35 26.70 12.28 11.97
CA ASP A 35 27.94 12.97 11.64
C ASP A 35 28.66 12.34 10.44
N SER A 36 28.70 11.01 10.35
CA SER A 36 29.26 10.33 9.19
C SER A 36 28.47 10.60 7.90
N LEU A 37 27.12 10.60 7.97
CA LEU A 37 26.26 10.98 6.84
C LEU A 37 26.51 12.42 6.40
N ARG A 38 26.75 13.35 7.34
CA ARG A 38 27.11 14.74 7.04
C ARG A 38 28.37 14.85 6.17
N THR A 39 29.34 13.94 6.33
CA THR A 39 30.58 13.94 5.54
C THR A 39 30.38 13.56 4.07
N VAL A 40 29.28 12.87 3.75
CA VAL A 40 28.89 12.43 2.40
C VAL A 40 27.60 13.08 1.91
N ARG A 41 27.18 14.19 2.50
CA ARG A 41 25.88 14.87 2.25
C ARG A 41 25.65 15.27 0.78
N ASP A 42 26.70 15.40 -0.01
CA ASP A 42 26.59 15.71 -1.43
C ASP A 42 26.14 14.50 -2.28
N GLN A 43 26.27 13.30 -1.72
CA GLN A 43 25.89 12.02 -2.35
C GLN A 43 24.81 11.26 -1.57
N PHE A 44 24.52 11.67 -0.33
CA PHE A 44 23.58 11.00 0.55
C PHE A 44 22.65 12.02 1.21
N LYS A 45 21.34 11.90 1.01
CA LYS A 45 20.36 12.85 1.53
C LYS A 45 19.67 12.30 2.79
N PHE A 46 19.62 13.10 3.84
CA PHE A 46 18.86 12.83 5.05
C PHE A 46 17.53 13.59 4.97
N TYR A 47 16.40 12.88 4.87
CA TYR A 47 15.07 13.47 4.95
C TYR A 47 14.62 13.51 6.40
N HIS A 48 14.73 14.68 7.03
CA HIS A 48 14.32 14.90 8.40
C HIS A 48 12.80 15.02 8.51
N VAL A 49 12.16 13.97 8.99
CA VAL A 49 10.71 13.92 9.24
C VAL A 49 10.33 14.58 10.58
N ARG A 50 9.04 14.76 10.82
CA ARG A 50 8.51 15.32 12.08
C ARG A 50 8.06 14.24 13.06
N HIS A 51 7.87 13.02 12.57
CA HIS A 51 7.52 11.86 13.37
C HIS A 51 8.14 10.60 12.75
N GLU A 52 8.73 9.72 13.53
CA GLU A 52 9.45 8.54 13.01
C GLU A 52 8.53 7.54 12.32
N GLU A 53 7.26 7.49 12.68
CA GLU A 53 6.26 6.69 11.95
C GLU A 53 6.27 7.03 10.46
N VAL A 54 6.33 8.32 10.12
CA VAL A 54 6.41 8.79 8.73
C VAL A 54 7.69 8.33 8.06
N ALA A 55 8.82 8.27 8.81
CA ALA A 55 10.09 7.76 8.27
C ALA A 55 9.95 6.30 7.81
N SER A 56 9.40 5.43 8.65
CA SER A 56 9.25 4.01 8.29
C SER A 56 8.16 3.79 7.23
N LEU A 57 7.05 4.53 7.26
CA LEU A 57 6.02 4.47 6.21
C LEU A 57 6.56 4.96 4.85
N ALA A 58 7.36 6.04 4.82
CA ALA A 58 7.99 6.53 3.60
C ALA A 58 9.04 5.55 3.06
N ALA A 59 9.87 4.97 3.93
CA ALA A 59 10.84 3.94 3.56
C ALA A 59 10.14 2.70 2.97
N ALA A 60 9.04 2.22 3.57
CA ALA A 60 8.22 1.15 3.02
C ALA A 60 7.61 1.53 1.67
N GLY A 61 7.06 2.75 1.55
CA GLY A 61 6.51 3.29 0.31
C GLY A 61 7.54 3.35 -0.82
N TYR A 62 8.76 3.80 -0.52
CA TYR A 62 9.85 3.82 -1.48
C TYR A 62 10.17 2.43 -2.03
N THR A 63 10.25 1.43 -1.16
CA THR A 63 10.50 0.04 -1.58
C THR A 63 9.33 -0.54 -2.38
N LYS A 64 8.08 -0.28 -1.97
CA LYS A 64 6.87 -0.68 -2.75
C LYS A 64 6.91 -0.14 -4.19
N LEU A 65 7.43 1.07 -4.37
CA LEU A 65 7.52 1.74 -5.67
C LEU A 65 8.69 1.26 -6.52
N THR A 66 9.88 1.15 -5.93
CA THR A 66 11.14 0.97 -6.66
C THR A 66 11.68 -0.46 -6.61
N GLY A 67 11.34 -1.23 -5.58
CA GLY A 67 11.99 -2.50 -5.24
C GLY A 67 13.39 -2.34 -4.63
N LYS A 68 13.88 -1.11 -4.45
CA LYS A 68 15.11 -0.83 -3.69
C LYS A 68 14.76 -0.71 -2.21
N ILE A 69 15.67 -1.13 -1.32
CA ILE A 69 15.44 -1.08 0.12
C ILE A 69 15.34 0.37 0.61
N GLY A 70 14.25 0.68 1.33
CA GLY A 70 14.09 1.95 2.02
C GLY A 70 14.72 1.88 3.41
N VAL A 71 15.30 2.98 3.85
CA VAL A 71 16.01 3.06 5.14
C VAL A 71 15.35 4.09 6.04
N ALA A 72 15.07 3.71 7.29
CA ALA A 72 14.64 4.64 8.32
C ALA A 72 15.62 4.64 9.50
N LEU A 73 15.80 5.81 10.11
CA LEU A 73 16.72 6.03 11.23
C LEU A 73 16.00 6.71 12.39
N SER A 74 16.28 6.26 13.61
CA SER A 74 15.78 6.88 14.83
C SER A 74 16.78 6.79 15.98
N ILE A 75 16.51 7.56 17.03
CA ILE A 75 17.13 7.31 18.34
C ILE A 75 16.62 5.99 18.93
N GLY A 76 17.28 5.50 19.97
CA GLY A 76 16.80 4.41 20.82
C GLY A 76 15.55 4.80 21.60
N GLY A 77 14.96 3.84 22.32
CA GLY A 77 13.77 4.08 23.12
C GLY A 77 12.59 4.60 22.29
N PRO A 78 12.12 5.83 22.53
CA PRO A 78 10.89 6.35 21.91
C PRO A 78 10.97 6.38 20.37
N GLY A 79 12.14 6.68 19.78
CA GLY A 79 12.24 6.76 18.33
C GLY A 79 11.98 5.43 17.64
N LEU A 80 12.54 4.31 18.11
CA LEU A 80 12.27 3.00 17.55
C LEU A 80 10.82 2.56 17.80
N ILE A 81 10.25 2.91 18.95
CA ILE A 81 8.84 2.62 19.25
C ILE A 81 7.93 3.29 18.23
N HIS A 82 8.18 4.52 17.84
CA HIS A 82 7.42 5.23 16.82
C HIS A 82 7.57 4.62 15.41
N LEU A 83 8.74 4.05 15.07
CA LEU A 83 8.95 3.40 13.77
C LEU A 83 8.10 2.13 13.58
N LEU A 84 7.64 1.48 14.65
CA LEU A 84 7.02 0.14 14.60
C LEU A 84 5.84 0.06 13.64
N ASN A 85 4.99 1.08 13.58
CA ASN A 85 3.81 1.03 12.69
C ASN A 85 4.21 0.86 11.22
N GLY A 86 5.15 1.65 10.71
CA GLY A 86 5.65 1.50 9.34
C GLY A 86 6.51 0.24 9.13
N MET A 87 7.19 -0.25 10.18
CA MET A 87 7.88 -1.54 10.14
C MET A 87 6.88 -2.69 9.98
N TYR A 88 5.74 -2.66 10.68
CA TYR A 88 4.68 -3.65 10.49
C TYR A 88 4.00 -3.54 9.12
N ASP A 89 3.83 -2.33 8.58
CA ASP A 89 3.36 -2.15 7.19
C ASP A 89 4.31 -2.85 6.19
N ALA A 90 5.62 -2.65 6.34
CA ALA A 90 6.62 -3.31 5.52
C ALA A 90 6.61 -4.85 5.68
N LYS A 91 6.57 -5.35 6.93
CA LYS A 91 6.48 -6.79 7.23
C LYS A 91 5.26 -7.44 6.58
N MET A 92 4.09 -6.84 6.79
CA MET A 92 2.82 -7.40 6.33
C MET A 92 2.69 -7.40 4.80
N ASP A 93 3.24 -6.38 4.14
CA ASP A 93 3.27 -6.27 2.68
C ASP A 93 4.48 -7.01 2.05
N ASN A 94 5.31 -7.69 2.84
CA ASN A 94 6.54 -8.40 2.40
C ASN A 94 7.50 -7.47 1.66
N VAL A 95 7.79 -6.33 2.26
CA VAL A 95 8.61 -5.25 1.69
C VAL A 95 9.96 -5.18 2.43
N PRO A 96 11.11 -5.31 1.75
CA PRO A 96 12.42 -5.08 2.35
C PRO A 96 12.56 -3.68 2.94
N GLN A 97 12.99 -3.59 4.21
CA GLN A 97 13.24 -2.33 4.89
C GLN A 97 14.43 -2.46 5.83
N LEU A 98 15.29 -1.44 5.90
CA LEU A 98 16.37 -1.35 6.87
C LEU A 98 16.05 -0.28 7.93
N ILE A 99 16.17 -0.66 9.19
CA ILE A 99 16.03 0.23 10.34
C ILE A 99 17.38 0.37 11.02
N LEU A 100 17.82 1.61 11.18
CA LEU A 100 18.97 1.98 11.98
C LEU A 100 18.47 2.67 13.24
N SER A 101 18.64 2.04 14.39
CA SER A 101 18.21 2.60 15.67
C SER A 101 19.39 2.86 16.58
N GLY A 102 19.45 4.04 17.18
CA GLY A 102 20.35 4.29 18.27
C GLY A 102 20.06 3.42 19.50
N GLN A 103 21.00 3.42 20.44
CA GLN A 103 20.85 2.81 21.76
C GLN A 103 21.73 3.57 22.75
N THR A 104 21.41 3.49 24.03
CA THR A 104 22.29 3.96 25.11
C THR A 104 23.68 3.32 24.98
N ASN A 105 24.69 3.99 25.55
CA ASN A 105 26.06 3.48 25.54
C ASN A 105 26.15 2.05 26.08
N SER A 106 26.96 1.21 25.45
CA SER A 106 27.12 -0.21 25.78
C SER A 106 27.45 -0.45 27.25
N THR A 107 28.21 0.47 27.85
CA THR A 107 28.60 0.42 29.28
C THR A 107 27.45 0.76 30.25
N ALA A 108 26.36 1.36 29.76
CA ALA A 108 25.20 1.72 30.54
C ALA A 108 24.03 0.72 30.39
N LEU A 109 24.12 -0.22 29.44
CA LEU A 109 23.09 -1.23 29.24
C LEU A 109 22.89 -2.11 30.48
N GLY A 110 21.64 -2.37 30.84
CA GLY A 110 21.24 -3.13 32.02
C GLY A 110 21.19 -2.32 33.31
N THR A 111 21.50 -1.03 33.28
CA THR A 111 21.50 -0.15 34.47
C THR A 111 20.19 0.65 34.61
N LYS A 112 19.24 0.52 33.71
CA LYS A 112 18.06 1.38 33.58
C LYS A 112 18.43 2.83 33.25
N ALA A 113 19.43 2.99 32.36
CA ALA A 113 19.86 4.29 31.88
C ALA A 113 18.69 5.04 31.16
N PHE A 114 18.84 6.36 31.05
CA PHE A 114 17.84 7.20 30.37
C PHE A 114 17.56 6.68 28.97
N GLN A 115 16.29 6.51 28.61
CA GLN A 115 15.76 5.95 27.36
C GLN A 115 16.21 4.50 27.05
N GLU A 116 16.85 3.80 27.98
CA GLU A 116 17.16 2.39 27.77
C GLU A 116 15.88 1.56 27.66
N THR A 117 15.75 0.86 26.56
CA THR A 117 14.70 -0.14 26.32
C THR A 117 15.31 -1.39 25.68
N ASN A 118 14.68 -2.55 25.88
CA ASN A 118 15.13 -3.78 25.23
C ASN A 118 14.64 -3.78 23.77
N LEU A 119 15.39 -3.08 22.90
CA LEU A 119 15.05 -2.86 21.50
C LEU A 119 15.06 -4.16 20.69
N GLN A 120 15.97 -5.11 20.99
CA GLN A 120 15.97 -6.41 20.33
C GLN A 120 14.68 -7.17 20.59
N LYS A 121 14.22 -7.23 21.85
CA LYS A 121 12.97 -7.88 22.19
C LYS A 121 11.76 -7.15 21.60
N LEU A 122 11.79 -5.83 21.54
CA LEU A 122 10.74 -5.03 20.92
C LEU A 122 10.56 -5.35 19.45
N CYS A 123 11.64 -5.64 18.73
CA CYS A 123 11.64 -5.94 17.30
C CYS A 123 11.53 -7.44 16.96
N GLU A 124 11.48 -8.33 17.96
CA GLU A 124 11.55 -9.78 17.78
C GLU A 124 10.46 -10.31 16.81
N ASP A 125 9.23 -9.80 16.94
CA ASP A 125 8.15 -10.21 16.02
C ASP A 125 8.28 -9.54 14.65
N VAL A 126 8.63 -8.26 14.59
CA VAL A 126 8.54 -7.50 13.32
C VAL A 126 9.73 -7.76 12.39
N ALA A 127 10.91 -8.06 12.92
CA ALA A 127 12.15 -8.14 12.17
C ALA A 127 12.48 -9.57 11.68
N VAL A 128 12.99 -9.67 10.46
CA VAL A 128 13.61 -10.89 9.91
C VAL A 128 15.10 -10.96 10.23
N TYR A 129 15.72 -9.83 10.54
CA TYR A 129 17.08 -9.67 11.06
C TYR A 129 17.06 -8.62 12.17
N ASN A 130 17.64 -8.93 13.32
CA ASN A 130 17.62 -8.08 14.50
C ASN A 130 18.92 -8.22 15.27
N HIS A 131 19.83 -7.28 15.08
CA HIS A 131 21.16 -7.32 15.68
C HIS A 131 21.48 -6.02 16.41
N GLN A 132 21.90 -6.12 17.66
CA GLN A 132 22.51 -5.02 18.41
C GLN A 132 24.02 -5.13 18.28
N ILE A 133 24.66 -4.07 17.80
CA ILE A 133 26.12 -4.01 17.65
C ILE A 133 26.79 -4.21 19.01
N GLU A 134 27.78 -5.10 19.05
CA GLU A 134 28.62 -5.39 20.20
C GLU A 134 30.08 -4.98 19.97
N LYS A 135 30.83 -4.95 21.05
CA LYS A 135 32.26 -4.61 20.96
C LYS A 135 33.04 -5.63 20.14
N GLY A 136 33.74 -5.15 19.12
CA GLY A 136 34.54 -5.99 18.23
C GLY A 136 33.80 -6.42 16.97
N ASP A 137 32.53 -6.08 16.82
CA ASP A 137 31.74 -6.38 15.64
C ASP A 137 32.29 -5.73 14.37
N ASN A 138 32.13 -6.44 13.26
CA ASN A 138 32.37 -5.91 11.92
C ASN A 138 31.11 -5.23 11.39
N VAL A 139 30.93 -3.96 11.71
CA VAL A 139 29.72 -3.19 11.40
C VAL A 139 29.42 -3.15 9.91
N PHE A 140 30.46 -3.14 9.05
CA PHE A 140 30.27 -3.19 7.60
C PHE A 140 29.56 -4.46 7.16
N GLU A 141 30.00 -5.62 7.66
CA GLU A 141 29.41 -6.92 7.29
C GLU A 141 28.02 -7.11 7.94
N ILE A 142 27.79 -6.61 9.16
CA ILE A 142 26.49 -6.66 9.83
C ILE A 142 25.43 -5.94 9.00
N VAL A 143 25.73 -4.73 8.52
CA VAL A 143 24.79 -3.96 7.68
C VAL A 143 24.56 -4.67 6.34
N ASN A 144 25.60 -5.22 5.73
CA ASN A 144 25.47 -6.00 4.50
C ASN A 144 24.58 -7.24 4.69
N GLU A 145 24.76 -7.96 5.79
CA GLU A 145 23.94 -9.15 6.12
C GLU A 145 22.48 -8.74 6.41
N ALA A 146 22.27 -7.65 7.13
CA ALA A 146 20.95 -7.10 7.39
C ALA A 146 20.19 -6.80 6.08
N ILE A 147 20.85 -6.12 5.14
CA ILE A 147 20.25 -5.77 3.85
C ILE A 147 19.97 -7.03 3.01
N ARG A 148 20.91 -7.98 2.93
CA ARG A 148 20.71 -9.25 2.21
C ARG A 148 19.53 -10.03 2.78
N THR A 149 19.46 -10.14 4.11
CA THR A 149 18.38 -10.86 4.81
C THR A 149 17.03 -10.19 4.54
N ALA A 150 16.99 -8.83 4.58
CA ALA A 150 15.78 -8.10 4.25
C ALA A 150 15.29 -8.39 2.83
N TYR A 151 16.17 -8.44 1.84
CA TYR A 151 15.81 -8.78 0.46
C TYR A 151 15.41 -10.26 0.31
N GLU A 152 16.16 -11.19 0.91
CA GLU A 152 15.90 -12.62 0.80
C GLU A 152 14.56 -13.00 1.42
N GLN A 153 14.31 -12.52 2.64
CA GLN A 153 13.10 -12.84 3.40
C GLN A 153 11.95 -11.88 3.15
N LYS A 154 12.17 -10.81 2.36
CA LYS A 154 11.19 -9.77 2.06
C LYS A 154 10.58 -9.19 3.33
N GLY A 155 11.43 -8.68 4.21
CA GLY A 155 11.02 -8.19 5.52
C GLY A 155 11.91 -7.10 6.07
N VAL A 156 11.71 -6.78 7.33
CA VAL A 156 12.39 -5.69 8.04
C VAL A 156 13.67 -6.19 8.69
N ALA A 157 14.80 -5.54 8.40
CA ALA A 157 16.05 -5.74 9.11
C ALA A 157 16.31 -4.56 10.07
N VAL A 158 16.71 -4.86 11.29
CA VAL A 158 16.99 -3.88 12.34
C VAL A 158 18.44 -4.02 12.79
N VAL A 159 19.18 -2.90 12.74
CA VAL A 159 20.51 -2.78 13.31
C VAL A 159 20.46 -1.75 14.43
N ILE A 160 20.71 -2.21 15.66
CA ILE A 160 20.68 -1.40 16.87
C ILE A 160 22.11 -0.98 17.20
N CYS A 161 22.32 0.29 17.38
CA CYS A 161 23.62 0.95 17.39
C CYS A 161 23.90 1.64 18.75
N PRO A 162 24.55 0.99 19.74
CA PRO A 162 25.06 1.71 20.90
C PRO A 162 26.04 2.79 20.47
N ASN A 163 25.79 4.05 20.86
CA ASN A 163 26.48 5.21 20.28
C ASN A 163 27.99 5.23 20.54
N ASP A 164 28.44 4.77 21.71
CA ASP A 164 29.85 4.66 22.05
C ASP A 164 30.62 3.69 21.14
N LEU A 165 30.01 2.56 20.77
CA LEU A 165 30.62 1.58 19.89
C LEU A 165 30.75 2.08 18.45
N LEU A 166 29.87 2.97 18.00
CA LEU A 166 29.94 3.58 16.68
C LEU A 166 31.17 4.48 16.48
N THR A 167 31.72 5.03 17.55
CA THR A 167 32.91 5.88 17.49
C THR A 167 34.23 5.08 17.60
N GLU A 168 34.13 3.78 17.92
CA GLU A 168 35.32 2.92 18.02
C GLU A 168 35.99 2.68 16.67
N LYS A 169 37.30 2.49 16.68
CA LYS A 169 38.09 2.10 15.51
C LYS A 169 38.08 0.58 15.34
N ILE A 170 37.44 0.11 14.30
CA ILE A 170 37.40 -1.31 13.92
C ILE A 170 38.38 -1.61 12.78
N LYS A 171 38.59 -2.87 12.46
CA LYS A 171 39.35 -3.30 11.28
C LYS A 171 38.63 -2.85 10.01
N ASP A 172 39.34 -2.17 9.12
CA ASP A 172 38.77 -1.75 7.82
C ASP A 172 38.59 -2.97 6.89
N THR A 173 37.36 -3.31 6.61
CA THR A 173 36.95 -4.36 5.65
C THR A 173 36.18 -3.77 4.46
N THR A 174 36.01 -2.46 4.41
CA THR A 174 35.15 -1.77 3.43
C THR A 174 35.67 -1.79 2.00
N ASN A 175 36.93 -2.21 1.79
CA ASN A 175 37.53 -2.36 0.46
C ASN A 175 37.20 -3.73 -0.19
N LYS A 176 36.45 -4.60 0.50
CA LYS A 176 36.02 -5.86 -0.10
C LYS A 176 34.80 -5.62 -0.98
N PRO A 177 34.72 -6.32 -2.13
CA PRO A 177 33.52 -6.27 -2.96
C PRO A 177 32.30 -6.74 -2.15
N VAL A 178 31.20 -6.01 -2.22
CA VAL A 178 29.92 -6.43 -1.65
C VAL A 178 29.14 -7.14 -2.74
N ASP A 179 28.74 -8.35 -2.47
CA ASP A 179 27.81 -9.05 -3.35
C ASP A 179 26.40 -8.47 -3.14
N THR A 180 25.98 -7.64 -4.08
CA THR A 180 24.65 -7.04 -4.11
C THR A 180 23.68 -7.83 -4.99
N SER A 181 24.01 -9.08 -5.32
CA SER A 181 23.12 -9.95 -6.11
C SER A 181 21.79 -10.12 -5.35
N ARG A 182 20.71 -9.97 -6.11
CA ARG A 182 19.36 -10.20 -5.58
C ARG A 182 19.04 -11.68 -5.54
N PRO A 183 18.06 -12.11 -4.72
CA PRO A 183 17.66 -13.50 -4.63
C PRO A 183 17.43 -14.13 -6.00
N THR A 184 17.85 -15.38 -6.14
CA THR A 184 17.72 -16.14 -7.38
C THR A 184 16.26 -16.28 -7.79
N VAL A 185 15.98 -16.07 -9.06
CA VAL A 185 14.63 -16.25 -9.61
C VAL A 185 14.28 -17.75 -9.62
N VAL A 186 13.18 -18.10 -8.97
CA VAL A 186 12.72 -19.50 -8.86
C VAL A 186 12.04 -19.92 -10.16
N SER A 187 12.61 -20.88 -10.88
CA SER A 187 12.01 -21.45 -12.09
C SER A 187 10.95 -22.51 -11.74
N PRO A 188 9.74 -22.43 -12.32
CA PRO A 188 8.69 -23.42 -12.11
C PRO A 188 9.09 -24.82 -12.62
N LYS A 189 8.57 -25.87 -11.97
CA LYS A 189 8.73 -27.25 -12.48
C LYS A 189 7.83 -27.45 -13.69
N TYR A 190 8.39 -27.82 -14.84
CA TYR A 190 7.66 -28.01 -16.10
C TYR A 190 6.50 -29.02 -16.00
N LYS A 191 6.64 -30.07 -15.16
CA LYS A 191 5.54 -31.03 -14.91
C LYS A 191 4.28 -30.35 -14.32
N ASP A 192 4.45 -29.30 -13.50
CA ASP A 192 3.32 -28.62 -12.88
C ASP A 192 2.70 -27.61 -13.85
N ILE A 193 3.50 -27.00 -14.73
CA ILE A 193 3.00 -26.24 -15.90
C ILE A 193 2.10 -27.11 -16.78
N LYS A 194 2.56 -28.32 -17.15
CA LYS A 194 1.73 -29.26 -17.96
C LYS A 194 0.41 -29.64 -17.29
N LYS A 195 0.40 -29.82 -15.97
CA LYS A 195 -0.86 -30.08 -15.23
C LYS A 195 -1.79 -28.88 -15.25
N ALA A 196 -1.25 -27.68 -15.05
CA ALA A 196 -2.02 -26.44 -15.10
C ALA A 196 -2.65 -26.24 -16.49
N VAL A 197 -1.87 -26.39 -17.56
CA VAL A 197 -2.35 -26.31 -18.95
C VAL A 197 -3.53 -27.26 -19.20
N LYS A 198 -3.46 -28.52 -18.69
CA LYS A 198 -4.57 -29.47 -18.81
C LYS A 198 -5.85 -28.98 -18.13
N LEU A 199 -5.74 -28.37 -16.95
CA LEU A 199 -6.89 -27.81 -16.23
C LEU A 199 -7.48 -26.60 -16.97
N ILE A 200 -6.62 -25.68 -17.42
CA ILE A 200 -7.05 -24.47 -18.12
C ILE A 200 -7.75 -24.81 -19.45
N ASN A 201 -7.18 -25.74 -20.23
CA ASN A 201 -7.79 -26.17 -21.51
C ASN A 201 -9.13 -26.89 -21.35
N LYS A 202 -9.42 -27.47 -20.17
CA LYS A 202 -10.70 -28.14 -19.87
C LYS A 202 -11.76 -27.20 -19.29
N SER A 203 -11.34 -26.09 -18.71
CA SER A 203 -12.23 -25.16 -18.04
C SER A 203 -13.08 -24.38 -19.04
N LYS A 204 -14.36 -24.23 -18.72
CA LYS A 204 -15.32 -23.41 -19.46
C LYS A 204 -15.47 -22.02 -18.87
N LYS A 205 -15.25 -21.89 -17.56
CA LYS A 205 -15.45 -20.65 -16.79
C LYS A 205 -14.22 -20.34 -15.89
N PRO A 206 -13.01 -20.28 -16.47
CA PRO A 206 -11.84 -19.92 -15.67
C PRO A 206 -11.89 -18.45 -15.27
N VAL A 207 -11.39 -18.14 -14.07
CA VAL A 207 -11.14 -16.78 -13.59
C VAL A 207 -9.70 -16.69 -13.07
N MET A 208 -9.05 -15.55 -13.31
CA MET A 208 -7.73 -15.27 -12.79
C MET A 208 -7.82 -14.21 -11.68
N LEU A 209 -7.16 -14.46 -10.55
CA LEU A 209 -6.96 -13.51 -9.45
C LEU A 209 -5.47 -13.18 -9.37
N ILE A 210 -5.12 -11.93 -9.69
CA ILE A 210 -3.74 -11.47 -9.64
C ILE A 210 -3.46 -10.67 -8.38
N GLY A 211 -2.25 -10.84 -7.83
CA GLY A 211 -1.72 -10.06 -6.74
C GLY A 211 -0.43 -9.34 -7.10
N VAL A 212 0.15 -8.64 -6.12
CA VAL A 212 1.39 -7.86 -6.30
C VAL A 212 2.56 -8.69 -6.83
N GLY A 213 2.58 -10.00 -6.60
CA GLY A 213 3.61 -10.90 -7.13
C GLY A 213 3.58 -11.05 -8.67
N ALA A 214 2.55 -10.53 -9.35
CA ALA A 214 2.50 -10.46 -10.81
C ALA A 214 3.06 -9.13 -11.36
N LYS A 215 3.56 -8.21 -10.51
CA LYS A 215 4.00 -6.86 -10.90
C LYS A 215 5.07 -6.84 -12.01
N HIS A 216 5.95 -7.83 -12.01
CA HIS A 216 7.04 -7.95 -12.99
C HIS A 216 6.70 -8.80 -14.22
N ALA A 217 5.45 -9.26 -14.33
CA ALA A 217 4.95 -10.15 -15.37
C ALA A 217 3.82 -9.51 -16.20
N LYS A 218 3.83 -8.18 -16.37
CA LYS A 218 2.74 -7.44 -17.02
C LYS A 218 2.53 -7.88 -18.48
N ASP A 219 3.61 -8.03 -19.22
CA ASP A 219 3.56 -8.38 -20.64
C ASP A 219 3.15 -9.85 -20.84
N GLU A 220 3.72 -10.75 -20.05
CA GLU A 220 3.38 -12.18 -20.07
C GLU A 220 1.93 -12.41 -19.61
N LEU A 221 1.45 -11.61 -18.63
CA LEU A 221 0.05 -11.64 -18.22
C LEU A 221 -0.86 -11.24 -19.37
N ARG A 222 -0.54 -10.14 -20.07
CA ARG A 222 -1.34 -9.66 -21.21
C ARG A 222 -1.38 -10.68 -22.33
N GLU A 223 -0.23 -11.21 -22.73
CA GLU A 223 -0.15 -12.25 -23.76
C GLU A 223 -0.99 -13.48 -23.38
N PHE A 224 -0.86 -13.96 -22.14
CA PHE A 224 -1.60 -15.12 -21.65
C PHE A 224 -3.10 -14.92 -21.67
N ILE A 225 -3.61 -13.78 -21.21
CA ILE A 225 -5.07 -13.51 -21.19
C ILE A 225 -5.63 -13.26 -22.60
N GLU A 226 -4.86 -12.70 -23.51
CA GLU A 226 -5.26 -12.55 -24.91
C GLU A 226 -5.34 -13.89 -25.63
N MET A 227 -4.45 -14.81 -25.31
CA MET A 227 -4.49 -16.20 -25.82
C MET A 227 -5.68 -16.98 -25.26
N THR A 228 -6.05 -16.76 -24.01
CA THR A 228 -7.00 -17.61 -23.26
C THR A 228 -8.37 -17.00 -23.07
N LYS A 229 -8.53 -15.68 -23.25
CA LYS A 229 -9.75 -14.93 -23.00
C LYS A 229 -10.30 -15.12 -21.58
N ILE A 230 -9.39 -15.21 -20.59
CA ILE A 230 -9.72 -15.39 -19.17
C ILE A 230 -9.96 -14.01 -18.54
N PRO A 231 -11.12 -13.78 -17.88
CA PRO A 231 -11.35 -12.55 -17.10
C PRO A 231 -10.37 -12.46 -15.91
N VAL A 232 -9.83 -11.26 -15.68
CA VAL A 232 -8.86 -10.98 -14.63
C VAL A 232 -9.48 -10.11 -13.56
N ILE A 233 -9.37 -10.58 -12.32
CA ILE A 233 -9.73 -9.86 -11.11
C ILE A 233 -8.42 -9.57 -10.38
N HIS A 234 -8.30 -8.41 -9.75
CA HIS A 234 -7.08 -8.07 -9.04
C HIS A 234 -7.32 -7.81 -7.55
N SER A 235 -6.31 -8.12 -6.73
CA SER A 235 -6.25 -7.64 -5.36
C SER A 235 -5.89 -6.15 -5.34
N LEU A 236 -6.15 -5.45 -4.26
CA LEU A 236 -5.90 -4.01 -4.14
C LEU A 236 -4.47 -3.60 -4.52
N PRO A 237 -3.39 -4.23 -3.99
CA PRO A 237 -2.01 -3.84 -4.35
C PRO A 237 -1.60 -4.25 -5.77
N ALA A 238 -2.46 -4.95 -6.51
CA ALA A 238 -2.23 -5.32 -7.91
C ALA A 238 -2.86 -4.34 -8.92
N LYS A 239 -3.51 -3.27 -8.44
CA LYS A 239 -3.99 -2.17 -9.31
C LYS A 239 -2.80 -1.65 -10.12
N THR A 240 -2.99 -1.34 -11.41
CA THR A 240 -1.95 -0.96 -12.38
C THR A 240 -1.08 -2.10 -12.95
N ILE A 241 -1.26 -3.36 -12.55
CA ILE A 241 -0.60 -4.49 -13.23
C ILE A 241 -1.23 -4.73 -14.60
N LEU A 242 -2.55 -4.69 -14.67
CA LEU A 242 -3.34 -4.64 -15.89
C LEU A 242 -4.08 -3.30 -15.89
N PRO A 243 -4.16 -2.55 -17.02
CA PRO A 243 -4.94 -1.31 -17.08
C PRO A 243 -6.38 -1.53 -16.64
N ASP A 244 -6.95 -0.55 -15.96
CA ASP A 244 -8.35 -0.66 -15.51
C ASP A 244 -9.33 -0.69 -16.69
N ASP A 245 -9.01 -0.03 -17.81
CA ASP A 245 -9.77 -0.02 -19.06
C ASP A 245 -9.51 -1.23 -19.97
N HIS A 246 -8.59 -2.13 -19.59
CA HIS A 246 -8.35 -3.33 -20.37
C HIS A 246 -9.63 -4.18 -20.46
N PRO A 247 -10.02 -4.69 -21.66
CA PRO A 247 -11.29 -5.40 -21.84
C PRO A 247 -11.50 -6.60 -20.90
N TYR A 248 -10.42 -7.22 -20.43
CA TYR A 248 -10.48 -8.39 -19.55
C TYR A 248 -10.27 -8.05 -18.07
N SER A 249 -10.06 -6.78 -17.73
CA SER A 249 -9.99 -6.29 -16.36
C SER A 249 -11.41 -6.18 -15.78
N ILE A 250 -11.69 -6.94 -14.71
CA ILE A 250 -13.03 -6.98 -14.11
C ILE A 250 -13.11 -6.13 -12.84
N GLY A 251 -11.97 -5.63 -12.37
CA GLY A 251 -11.86 -4.82 -11.18
C GLY A 251 -11.41 -5.59 -9.95
N ASN A 252 -11.45 -4.94 -8.79
CA ASN A 252 -11.01 -5.48 -7.51
C ASN A 252 -11.98 -6.51 -6.93
N LEU A 253 -11.43 -7.46 -6.15
CA LEU A 253 -12.20 -8.36 -5.29
C LEU A 253 -12.21 -7.84 -3.83
N GLY A 254 -13.20 -8.22 -3.04
CA GLY A 254 -13.25 -7.96 -1.60
C GLY A 254 -14.28 -6.93 -1.17
N LYS A 255 -14.19 -6.45 0.07
CA LYS A 255 -15.11 -5.43 0.64
C LYS A 255 -15.18 -4.16 -0.23
N ILE A 256 -14.04 -3.72 -0.75
CA ILE A 256 -13.92 -2.56 -1.63
C ILE A 256 -14.08 -2.90 -3.11
N GLY A 257 -14.28 -4.17 -3.45
CA GLY A 257 -14.37 -4.68 -4.81
C GLY A 257 -15.68 -4.33 -5.52
N THR A 258 -15.84 -4.88 -6.73
CA THR A 258 -17.02 -4.67 -7.58
C THR A 258 -18.00 -5.85 -7.49
N LYS A 259 -19.28 -5.59 -7.71
CA LYS A 259 -20.30 -6.66 -7.84
C LYS A 259 -19.91 -7.65 -8.94
N THR A 260 -19.43 -7.15 -10.07
CA THR A 260 -19.03 -7.98 -11.21
C THR A 260 -17.89 -8.93 -10.86
N SER A 261 -16.85 -8.46 -10.15
CA SER A 261 -15.74 -9.30 -9.70
C SER A 261 -16.23 -10.43 -8.80
N TYR A 262 -17.08 -10.12 -7.83
CA TYR A 262 -17.65 -11.12 -6.93
C TYR A 262 -18.50 -12.17 -7.69
N GLN A 263 -19.41 -11.73 -8.56
CA GLN A 263 -20.25 -12.64 -9.34
C GLN A 263 -19.44 -13.54 -10.27
N THR A 264 -18.43 -12.98 -10.95
CA THR A 264 -17.53 -13.73 -11.82
C THR A 264 -16.74 -14.77 -11.03
N MET A 265 -16.25 -14.41 -9.85
CA MET A 265 -15.54 -15.32 -8.94
C MET A 265 -16.44 -16.50 -8.50
N GLN A 266 -17.71 -16.24 -8.15
CA GLN A 266 -18.65 -17.27 -7.66
C GLN A 266 -19.13 -18.23 -8.78
N GLU A 267 -19.13 -17.80 -10.03
CA GLU A 267 -19.57 -18.62 -11.18
C GLU A 267 -18.42 -19.43 -11.81
N ALA A 268 -17.20 -19.20 -11.40
CA ALA A 268 -16.02 -19.87 -11.96
C ALA A 268 -16.07 -21.40 -11.75
N ASP A 269 -15.47 -22.15 -12.67
CA ASP A 269 -15.19 -23.58 -12.55
C ASP A 269 -13.69 -23.89 -12.37
N LEU A 270 -12.84 -22.86 -12.56
CA LEU A 270 -11.41 -22.90 -12.32
C LEU A 270 -10.95 -21.53 -11.79
N LEU A 271 -10.27 -21.54 -10.64
CA LEU A 271 -9.55 -20.38 -10.09
C LEU A 271 -8.06 -20.47 -10.41
N ILE A 272 -7.50 -19.39 -10.94
CA ILE A 272 -6.05 -19.24 -11.17
C ILE A 272 -5.56 -18.07 -10.33
N MET A 273 -4.77 -18.33 -9.28
CA MET A 273 -4.17 -17.33 -8.41
C MET A 273 -2.73 -17.08 -8.84
N VAL A 274 -2.36 -15.84 -9.12
CA VAL A 274 -1.01 -15.47 -9.56
C VAL A 274 -0.42 -14.42 -8.64
N GLY A 275 0.61 -14.79 -7.88
CA GLY A 275 1.33 -13.88 -7.00
C GLY A 275 0.46 -13.26 -5.90
N THR A 276 -0.47 -14.05 -5.37
CA THR A 276 -1.36 -13.62 -4.29
C THR A 276 -1.65 -14.74 -3.30
N ASN A 277 -1.68 -14.36 -2.01
CA ASN A 277 -2.21 -15.16 -0.91
C ASN A 277 -3.43 -14.41 -0.32
N TYR A 278 -4.47 -14.28 -1.12
CA TYR A 278 -5.63 -13.41 -0.92
C TYR A 278 -6.33 -13.65 0.44
N PRO A 279 -6.43 -12.64 1.34
CA PRO A 279 -6.86 -12.87 2.72
C PRO A 279 -8.37 -13.04 2.91
N TYR A 280 -9.19 -12.44 2.03
CA TYR A 280 -10.64 -12.41 2.18
C TYR A 280 -11.29 -13.67 1.58
N VAL A 281 -11.14 -14.81 2.27
CA VAL A 281 -11.58 -16.13 1.80
C VAL A 281 -13.09 -16.18 1.48
N ASP A 282 -13.91 -15.39 2.15
CA ASP A 282 -15.36 -15.30 1.92
C ASP A 282 -15.74 -14.75 0.53
N TYR A 283 -14.79 -14.13 -0.14
CA TYR A 283 -14.96 -13.64 -1.52
C TYR A 283 -14.46 -14.64 -2.57
N LEU A 284 -13.67 -15.64 -2.16
CA LEU A 284 -13.26 -16.73 -3.03
C LEU A 284 -14.46 -17.65 -3.36
N PRO A 285 -14.35 -18.56 -4.36
CA PRO A 285 -15.48 -19.42 -4.73
C PRO A 285 -15.99 -20.24 -3.56
N LYS A 286 -17.29 -20.19 -3.28
CA LYS A 286 -17.93 -21.00 -2.23
C LYS A 286 -18.01 -22.48 -2.61
N LYS A 287 -18.04 -22.79 -3.91
CA LYS A 287 -18.07 -24.15 -4.43
C LYS A 287 -16.66 -24.73 -4.44
N ASN A 288 -16.55 -26.03 -4.22
CA ASN A 288 -15.28 -26.74 -4.39
C ASN A 288 -14.96 -26.88 -5.89
N ILE A 289 -14.23 -25.91 -6.43
CA ILE A 289 -13.79 -25.88 -7.81
C ILE A 289 -12.31 -26.24 -7.92
N LYS A 290 -11.82 -26.53 -9.14
CA LYS A 290 -10.39 -26.70 -9.35
C LYS A 290 -9.66 -25.38 -9.21
N ALA A 291 -8.43 -25.43 -8.69
CA ALA A 291 -7.60 -24.25 -8.54
C ALA A 291 -6.12 -24.49 -8.84
N ILE A 292 -5.49 -23.45 -9.39
CA ILE A 292 -4.07 -23.33 -9.68
C ILE A 292 -3.56 -22.14 -8.88
N GLN A 293 -2.39 -22.27 -8.23
CA GLN A 293 -1.75 -21.13 -7.57
C GLN A 293 -0.28 -21.05 -7.98
N ILE A 294 0.16 -19.87 -8.38
CA ILE A 294 1.53 -19.52 -8.75
C ILE A 294 2.07 -18.56 -7.70
N ASP A 295 3.11 -18.96 -6.98
CA ASP A 295 3.74 -18.12 -5.96
C ASP A 295 5.22 -18.52 -5.81
N THR A 296 6.08 -17.56 -5.50
CA THR A 296 7.51 -17.84 -5.21
C THR A 296 7.69 -18.45 -3.84
N ASN A 297 6.78 -18.18 -2.88
CA ASN A 297 6.82 -18.75 -1.55
C ASN A 297 5.96 -20.01 -1.46
N PRO A 298 6.55 -21.20 -1.25
CA PRO A 298 5.80 -22.46 -1.16
C PRO A 298 4.81 -22.50 0.01
N LYS A 299 5.01 -21.71 1.07
CA LYS A 299 4.09 -21.62 2.22
C LYS A 299 2.74 -20.99 1.85
N ASN A 300 2.68 -20.19 0.78
CA ASN A 300 1.44 -19.58 0.30
C ASN A 300 0.56 -20.55 -0.48
N ILE A 301 1.17 -21.60 -1.08
CA ILE A 301 0.43 -22.56 -1.92
C ILE A 301 -0.55 -23.36 -1.05
N GLY A 302 -1.85 -23.21 -1.35
CA GLY A 302 -2.91 -23.91 -0.64
C GLY A 302 -3.26 -23.35 0.73
N HIS A 303 -2.65 -22.25 1.16
CA HIS A 303 -2.90 -21.67 2.49
C HIS A 303 -4.35 -21.15 2.66
N ARG A 304 -4.91 -20.53 1.63
CA ARG A 304 -6.23 -19.87 1.69
C ARG A 304 -7.34 -20.57 0.92
N PHE A 305 -6.95 -21.40 -0.03
CA PHE A 305 -7.90 -22.12 -0.90
C PHE A 305 -7.34 -23.49 -1.26
N ASN A 306 -8.22 -24.47 -1.47
CA ASN A 306 -7.80 -25.83 -1.84
C ASN A 306 -7.24 -25.85 -3.28
N ILE A 307 -5.96 -26.12 -3.43
CA ILE A 307 -5.22 -26.02 -4.69
C ILE A 307 -4.99 -27.41 -5.29
N ASN A 308 -5.35 -27.58 -6.57
CA ASN A 308 -5.09 -28.81 -7.31
C ASN A 308 -3.69 -28.83 -7.98
N VAL A 309 -3.19 -27.66 -8.39
CA VAL A 309 -1.87 -27.50 -8.97
C VAL A 309 -1.18 -26.29 -8.36
N GLY A 310 -0.20 -26.53 -7.51
CA GLY A 310 0.72 -25.49 -7.00
C GLY A 310 1.93 -25.38 -7.94
N ILE A 311 2.23 -24.16 -8.36
CA ILE A 311 3.41 -23.81 -9.14
C ILE A 311 4.30 -22.92 -8.28
N VAL A 312 5.34 -23.49 -7.68
CA VAL A 312 6.35 -22.70 -6.97
C VAL A 312 7.31 -22.14 -7.99
N GLY A 313 7.26 -20.80 -8.17
CA GLY A 313 8.09 -20.15 -9.17
C GLY A 313 7.69 -18.69 -9.43
N ASP A 314 8.56 -18.01 -10.15
CA ASP A 314 8.35 -16.65 -10.61
C ASP A 314 7.16 -16.57 -11.58
N SER A 315 6.30 -15.55 -11.39
CA SER A 315 5.07 -15.38 -12.18
C SER A 315 5.36 -15.10 -13.66
N LYS A 316 6.44 -14.36 -13.97
CA LYS A 316 6.85 -14.05 -15.34
C LYS A 316 7.21 -15.33 -16.10
N ILE A 317 8.07 -16.17 -15.49
CA ILE A 317 8.48 -17.44 -16.10
C ILE A 317 7.30 -18.41 -16.20
N ALA A 318 6.46 -18.46 -15.14
CA ALA A 318 5.30 -19.35 -15.13
C ALA A 318 4.29 -18.99 -16.22
N LEU A 319 3.94 -17.71 -16.36
CA LEU A 319 2.99 -17.23 -17.38
C LEU A 319 3.56 -17.44 -18.78
N HIS A 320 4.83 -17.13 -19.02
CA HIS A 320 5.49 -17.40 -20.30
C HIS A 320 5.40 -18.91 -20.68
N GLN A 321 5.80 -19.81 -19.78
CA GLN A 321 5.71 -21.26 -20.03
C GLN A 321 4.27 -21.76 -20.21
N LEU A 322 3.30 -21.15 -19.50
CA LEU A 322 1.89 -21.47 -19.71
C LEU A 322 1.45 -21.03 -21.11
N THR A 323 1.80 -19.83 -21.56
CA THR A 323 1.45 -19.28 -22.88
C THR A 323 1.99 -20.16 -24.01
N GLU A 324 3.24 -20.61 -23.93
CA GLU A 324 3.84 -21.51 -24.94
C GLU A 324 3.11 -22.87 -25.09
N ASN A 325 2.44 -23.33 -24.03
CA ASN A 325 1.84 -24.67 -24.00
C ASN A 325 0.31 -24.69 -24.01
N ILE A 326 -0.34 -23.49 -23.95
CA ILE A 326 -1.80 -23.38 -23.91
C ILE A 326 -2.41 -23.37 -25.32
N LYS A 327 -3.64 -23.85 -25.44
CA LYS A 327 -4.41 -23.70 -26.68
C LYS A 327 -4.97 -22.29 -26.81
N HIS A 328 -4.83 -21.70 -27.98
CA HIS A 328 -5.50 -20.45 -28.30
C HIS A 328 -7.02 -20.62 -28.24
N VAL A 329 -7.69 -19.66 -27.61
CA VAL A 329 -9.14 -19.60 -27.49
C VAL A 329 -9.62 -18.34 -28.22
N ALA A 330 -10.34 -18.53 -29.33
CA ALA A 330 -10.83 -17.39 -30.12
C ALA A 330 -11.93 -16.63 -29.39
N GLU A 331 -12.83 -17.35 -28.72
CA GLU A 331 -13.96 -16.77 -27.99
C GLU A 331 -14.24 -17.59 -26.70
N ARG A 332 -14.65 -16.88 -25.64
CA ARG A 332 -15.05 -17.48 -24.37
C ARG A 332 -16.38 -16.89 -23.90
N PRO A 333 -17.50 -17.65 -24.00
CA PRO A 333 -18.81 -17.18 -23.58
C PRO A 333 -18.87 -16.66 -22.14
N PHE A 334 -18.03 -17.23 -21.25
CA PHE A 334 -17.94 -16.77 -19.86
C PHE A 334 -17.38 -15.36 -19.76
N LEU A 335 -16.39 -14.99 -20.58
CA LEU A 335 -15.88 -13.63 -20.63
C LEU A 335 -16.98 -12.68 -21.15
N ASN A 336 -17.66 -13.02 -22.25
CA ASN A 336 -18.71 -12.19 -22.84
C ASN A 336 -19.80 -11.86 -21.80
N LYS A 337 -20.30 -12.89 -21.09
CA LYS A 337 -21.27 -12.71 -19.99
C LYS A 337 -20.74 -11.82 -18.87
N THR A 338 -19.45 -11.94 -18.55
CA THR A 338 -18.80 -11.10 -17.53
C THR A 338 -18.72 -9.64 -17.98
N LEU A 339 -18.40 -9.40 -19.25
CA LEU A 339 -18.32 -8.04 -19.82
C LEU A 339 -19.70 -7.37 -19.90
N GLU A 340 -20.76 -8.11 -20.21
CA GLU A 340 -22.14 -7.58 -20.13
C GLU A 340 -22.47 -7.06 -18.72
N ARG A 341 -22.11 -7.81 -17.69
CA ARG A 341 -22.26 -7.38 -16.28
C ARG A 341 -21.38 -6.19 -15.93
N LYS A 342 -20.15 -6.20 -16.43
CA LYS A 342 -19.23 -5.08 -16.23
C LYS A 342 -19.79 -3.80 -16.82
N ALA A 343 -20.35 -3.85 -18.02
CA ALA A 343 -20.96 -2.69 -18.67
C ALA A 343 -22.10 -2.07 -17.83
N VAL A 344 -22.90 -2.90 -17.15
CA VAL A 344 -23.95 -2.40 -16.22
C VAL A 344 -23.30 -1.72 -15.00
N TRP A 345 -22.26 -2.33 -14.42
CA TRP A 345 -21.53 -1.74 -13.29
C TRP A 345 -20.87 -0.42 -13.69
N ASP A 346 -20.16 -0.39 -14.82
CA ASP A 346 -19.47 0.80 -15.33
C ASP A 346 -20.46 1.96 -15.58
N LYS A 347 -21.66 1.65 -16.09
CA LYS A 347 -22.72 2.66 -16.22
C LYS A 347 -23.14 3.27 -14.88
N TRP A 348 -23.20 2.48 -13.81
CA TRP A 348 -23.48 3.03 -12.47
C TRP A 348 -22.35 3.90 -11.97
N MET A 349 -21.08 3.46 -12.16
CA MET A 349 -19.93 4.27 -11.77
C MET A 349 -19.90 5.60 -12.53
N GLU A 350 -20.24 5.60 -13.82
CA GLU A 350 -20.29 6.82 -14.61
C GLU A 350 -21.43 7.76 -14.15
N GLN A 351 -22.57 7.23 -13.75
CA GLN A 351 -23.64 8.02 -13.15
C GLN A 351 -23.20 8.67 -11.84
N ASP A 352 -22.45 7.94 -10.99
CA ASP A 352 -21.94 8.45 -9.73
C ASP A 352 -20.86 9.55 -9.97
N LYS A 353 -19.97 9.35 -10.95
CA LYS A 353 -18.96 10.34 -11.39
C LYS A 353 -19.58 11.69 -11.81
N ASN A 354 -20.76 11.65 -12.41
CA ASN A 354 -21.49 12.81 -12.91
C ASN A 354 -22.48 13.41 -11.89
N ASN A 355 -22.45 12.95 -10.63
CA ASN A 355 -23.37 13.41 -9.60
C ASN A 355 -22.92 14.76 -9.02
N ASN A 356 -23.66 15.84 -9.31
CA ASN A 356 -23.41 17.20 -8.85
C ASN A 356 -24.28 17.59 -7.63
N SER A 357 -24.74 16.63 -6.84
CA SER A 357 -25.55 16.90 -5.64
C SER A 357 -24.81 17.71 -4.58
N LYS A 358 -25.55 18.26 -3.64
CA LYS A 358 -25.05 18.86 -2.39
C LYS A 358 -25.54 18.00 -1.21
N PRO A 359 -24.65 17.61 -0.28
CA PRO A 359 -23.20 17.84 -0.26
C PRO A 359 -22.45 17.18 -1.42
N LEU A 360 -21.19 17.61 -1.68
CA LEU A 360 -20.35 17.09 -2.76
C LEU A 360 -20.06 15.59 -2.57
N ARG A 361 -20.32 14.81 -3.60
CA ARG A 361 -20.02 13.38 -3.59
C ARG A 361 -18.54 13.11 -3.86
N PRO A 362 -17.87 12.18 -3.09
CA PRO A 362 -16.48 11.81 -3.34
C PRO A 362 -16.22 11.29 -4.76
N GLU A 363 -17.20 10.60 -5.35
CA GLU A 363 -17.13 10.06 -6.71
C GLU A 363 -16.94 11.17 -7.77
N ARG A 364 -17.55 12.35 -7.55
CA ARG A 364 -17.39 13.51 -8.42
C ARG A 364 -15.97 14.10 -8.33
N LEU A 365 -15.38 14.10 -7.14
CA LEU A 365 -13.96 14.48 -6.96
C LEU A 365 -13.05 13.51 -7.70
N MET A 366 -13.26 12.20 -7.52
CA MET A 366 -12.44 11.19 -8.20
C MET A 366 -12.54 11.30 -9.72
N ALA A 367 -13.71 11.61 -10.27
CA ALA A 367 -13.89 11.85 -11.70
C ALA A 367 -13.03 13.01 -12.20
N SER A 368 -12.91 14.08 -11.43
CA SER A 368 -12.06 15.22 -11.77
C SER A 368 -10.58 14.88 -11.67
N ILE A 369 -10.17 14.19 -10.61
CA ILE A 369 -8.78 13.71 -10.48
C ILE A 369 -8.45 12.81 -11.68
N ASP A 370 -9.32 11.83 -12.02
CA ASP A 370 -9.15 10.91 -13.16
C ASP A 370 -8.96 11.64 -14.49
N LYS A 371 -9.62 12.78 -14.67
CA LYS A 371 -9.54 13.62 -15.86
C LYS A 371 -8.21 14.35 -16.01
N PHE A 372 -7.59 14.77 -14.91
CA PHE A 372 -6.43 15.67 -14.91
C PHE A 372 -5.12 15.01 -14.45
N ILE A 373 -5.15 13.74 -14.00
CA ILE A 373 -3.91 13.03 -13.66
C ILE A 373 -3.10 12.70 -14.92
N LYS A 374 -1.78 12.67 -14.77
CA LYS A 374 -0.88 12.24 -15.85
C LYS A 374 -0.85 10.72 -15.98
N ASP A 375 -0.59 10.23 -17.19
CA ASP A 375 -0.51 8.80 -17.50
C ASP A 375 0.55 8.03 -16.71
N ASP A 376 1.51 8.75 -16.12
CA ASP A 376 2.59 8.19 -15.30
C ASP A 376 2.51 8.59 -13.82
N ALA A 377 1.42 9.20 -13.39
CA ALA A 377 1.23 9.64 -12.01
C ALA A 377 1.38 8.48 -11.01
N VAL A 378 1.86 8.83 -9.81
CA VAL A 378 1.94 7.90 -8.67
C VAL A 378 0.87 8.29 -7.67
N ILE A 379 -0.01 7.34 -7.37
CA ILE A 379 -1.11 7.51 -6.42
C ILE A 379 -0.75 6.78 -5.14
N SER A 380 -0.71 7.52 -4.03
CA SER A 380 -0.62 6.99 -2.68
C SER A 380 -1.99 7.12 -2.01
N ALA A 381 -2.73 6.02 -1.95
CA ALA A 381 -4.02 6.01 -1.28
C ALA A 381 -3.85 5.78 0.21
N ASP A 382 -4.63 6.50 1.02
CA ASP A 382 -4.70 6.23 2.46
C ASP A 382 -5.82 5.24 2.80
N VAL A 383 -5.77 4.69 4.00
CA VAL A 383 -6.72 3.67 4.47
C VAL A 383 -8.00 4.32 5.00
N GLY A 384 -9.13 3.79 4.55
CA GLY A 384 -10.47 4.28 4.88
C GLY A 384 -11.38 4.30 3.66
N THR A 385 -12.41 5.17 3.67
CA THR A 385 -13.30 5.35 2.50
C THR A 385 -12.54 5.89 1.29
N ALA A 386 -11.48 6.67 1.49
CA ALA A 386 -10.59 7.15 0.43
C ALA A 386 -10.03 6.02 -0.43
N THR A 387 -9.72 4.86 0.18
CA THR A 387 -9.30 3.64 -0.55
C THR A 387 -10.36 3.17 -1.54
N VAL A 388 -11.63 3.20 -1.13
CA VAL A 388 -12.73 2.74 -2.00
C VAL A 388 -12.89 3.68 -3.19
N TRP A 389 -12.89 4.97 -2.92
CA TRP A 389 -13.07 5.99 -3.95
C TRP A 389 -11.94 5.97 -4.97
N SER A 390 -10.68 5.99 -4.52
CA SER A 390 -9.51 5.92 -5.40
C SER A 390 -9.45 4.62 -6.20
N THR A 391 -9.81 3.48 -5.59
CA THR A 391 -9.74 2.18 -6.25
C THR A 391 -10.78 2.00 -7.33
N ARG A 392 -12.02 2.49 -7.12
CA ARG A 392 -13.15 2.27 -8.02
C ARG A 392 -13.29 3.31 -9.11
N TYR A 393 -12.90 4.56 -8.84
CA TYR A 393 -13.23 5.68 -9.71
C TYR A 393 -12.04 6.28 -10.45
N LEU A 394 -10.79 5.91 -10.08
CA LEU A 394 -9.61 6.24 -10.89
C LEU A 394 -9.35 5.13 -11.91
N ASN A 395 -9.24 5.54 -13.17
CA ASN A 395 -8.89 4.67 -14.28
C ASN A 395 -7.38 4.73 -14.53
N LEU A 396 -6.64 3.79 -13.95
CA LEU A 396 -5.17 3.80 -13.97
C LEU A 396 -4.62 2.84 -15.03
N GLY A 397 -3.68 3.36 -15.83
CA GLY A 397 -2.94 2.60 -16.83
C GLY A 397 -1.71 1.89 -16.25
N VAL A 398 -1.00 1.15 -17.10
CA VAL A 398 0.21 0.38 -16.71
C VAL A 398 1.40 1.25 -16.30
N ASN A 399 1.45 2.50 -16.74
CA ASN A 399 2.51 3.44 -16.40
C ASN A 399 2.28 4.11 -15.05
N ASN A 400 1.02 4.23 -14.62
CA ASN A 400 0.70 4.69 -13.29
C ASN A 400 1.23 3.72 -12.23
N LYS A 401 1.40 4.22 -11.02
CA LYS A 401 1.71 3.40 -9.85
C LYS A 401 0.68 3.69 -8.77
N PHE A 402 0.32 2.64 -8.04
CA PHE A 402 -0.62 2.73 -6.93
C PHE A 402 -0.02 2.03 -5.71
N ILE A 403 0.06 2.72 -4.58
CA ILE A 403 0.55 2.18 -3.32
C ILE A 403 -0.41 2.48 -2.18
N ILE A 404 -0.39 1.63 -1.18
CA ILE A 404 -1.21 1.71 0.03
C ILE A 404 -0.64 0.78 1.10
N SER A 405 -1.01 0.96 2.37
CA SER A 405 -0.87 -0.06 3.41
C SER A 405 -1.92 -1.15 3.18
N SER A 406 -1.52 -2.26 2.50
CA SER A 406 -2.52 -3.19 1.95
C SER A 406 -2.92 -4.30 2.90
N TRP A 407 -2.03 -4.76 3.77
CA TRP A 407 -2.28 -5.84 4.73
C TRP A 407 -2.45 -5.36 6.16
N LEU A 408 -1.59 -4.47 6.62
CA LEU A 408 -1.75 -3.86 7.94
C LEU A 408 -2.97 -2.96 7.97
N GLY A 409 -3.22 -2.23 6.88
CA GLY A 409 -4.34 -1.32 6.79
C GLY A 409 -4.20 -0.11 7.71
N THR A 410 -2.96 0.38 7.92
CA THR A 410 -2.74 1.54 8.78
C THR A 410 -3.15 2.83 8.09
N MET A 411 -3.92 3.66 8.79
CA MET A 411 -4.16 5.05 8.44
C MET A 411 -2.85 5.85 8.51
N GLY A 412 -2.78 6.95 7.77
CA GLY A 412 -1.60 7.82 7.73
C GLY A 412 -0.54 7.43 6.71
N CYS A 413 -0.76 6.42 5.86
CA CYS A 413 0.21 6.00 4.85
C CYS A 413 0.21 6.86 3.57
N GLY A 414 -0.82 7.68 3.35
CA GLY A 414 -1.01 8.45 2.12
C GLY A 414 0.07 9.51 1.87
N LEU A 415 0.26 10.43 2.81
CA LEU A 415 1.29 11.48 2.72
C LEU A 415 2.73 10.93 2.67
N PRO A 416 3.15 10.01 3.57
CA PRO A 416 4.48 9.40 3.49
C PRO A 416 4.76 8.70 2.16
N GLY A 417 3.77 7.99 1.63
CA GLY A 417 3.86 7.35 0.32
C GLY A 417 3.98 8.34 -0.84
N ALA A 418 3.30 9.49 -0.79
CA ALA A 418 3.45 10.55 -1.79
C ALA A 418 4.82 11.23 -1.69
N MET A 419 5.37 11.46 -0.49
CA MET A 419 6.74 11.93 -0.28
C MET A 419 7.75 10.95 -0.89
N ALA A 420 7.64 9.66 -0.57
CA ALA A 420 8.46 8.61 -1.14
C ALA A 420 8.33 8.53 -2.68
N SER A 421 7.14 8.79 -3.22
CA SER A 421 6.89 8.83 -4.67
C SER A 421 7.68 9.92 -5.34
N LYS A 422 7.73 11.10 -4.74
CA LYS A 422 8.45 12.25 -5.29
C LYS A 422 9.95 12.09 -5.21
N ILE A 423 10.44 11.42 -4.17
CA ILE A 423 11.86 11.06 -4.02
C ILE A 423 12.26 9.97 -5.03
N ALA A 424 11.42 8.94 -5.20
CA ALA A 424 11.67 7.85 -6.15
C ALA A 424 11.57 8.27 -7.62
N TYR A 425 10.68 9.20 -7.92
CA TYR A 425 10.35 9.65 -9.28
C TYR A 425 10.17 11.18 -9.33
N PRO A 426 11.24 11.97 -9.27
CA PRO A 426 11.18 13.43 -9.15
C PRO A 426 10.35 14.13 -10.23
N ASN A 427 10.30 13.56 -11.43
CA ASN A 427 9.61 14.15 -12.59
C ASN A 427 8.15 13.70 -12.72
N ARG A 428 7.68 12.73 -11.90
CA ARG A 428 6.32 12.27 -11.96
C ARG A 428 5.41 13.08 -11.03
N GLN A 429 4.15 13.12 -11.37
CA GLN A 429 3.12 13.66 -10.50
C GLN A 429 2.90 12.70 -9.32
N ALA A 430 3.00 13.21 -8.09
CA ALA A 430 2.79 12.45 -6.86
C ALA A 430 1.52 12.94 -6.16
N ILE A 431 0.57 12.04 -5.93
CA ILE A 431 -0.76 12.37 -5.39
C ILE A 431 -1.03 11.50 -4.18
N ALA A 432 -1.36 12.11 -3.05
CA ALA A 432 -1.98 11.43 -1.92
C ALA A 432 -3.49 11.62 -1.94
N ILE A 433 -4.26 10.57 -1.65
CA ILE A 433 -5.71 10.63 -1.47
C ILE A 433 -6.02 10.07 -0.09
N ALA A 434 -6.39 10.93 0.85
CA ALA A 434 -6.56 10.59 2.25
C ALA A 434 -7.92 11.08 2.78
N GLY A 435 -8.48 10.37 3.74
CA GLY A 435 -9.54 10.93 4.58
C GLY A 435 -8.94 11.93 5.58
N ASP A 436 -9.77 12.85 6.09
CA ASP A 436 -9.37 13.84 7.09
C ASP A 436 -8.76 13.18 8.34
N GLY A 437 -9.36 12.14 8.88
CA GLY A 437 -8.83 11.42 10.04
C GLY A 437 -7.48 10.76 9.78
N ALA A 438 -7.27 10.16 8.60
CA ALA A 438 -6.01 9.54 8.24
C ALA A 438 -4.91 10.59 8.01
N PHE A 439 -5.22 11.68 7.33
CA PHE A 439 -4.29 12.77 7.10
C PHE A 439 -3.84 13.43 8.40
N GLN A 440 -4.77 13.67 9.34
CA GLN A 440 -4.46 14.31 10.63
C GLN A 440 -3.48 13.50 11.50
N MET A 441 -3.33 12.20 11.29
CA MET A 441 -2.33 11.38 12.01
C MET A 441 -0.88 11.75 11.64
N VAL A 442 -0.66 12.23 10.42
CA VAL A 442 0.69 12.47 9.84
C VAL A 442 0.84 13.86 9.21
N MET A 443 -0.14 14.73 9.34
CA MET A 443 -0.21 16.02 8.65
C MET A 443 1.00 16.92 8.90
N GLN A 444 1.63 16.83 10.07
CA GLN A 444 2.82 17.63 10.42
C GLN A 444 3.97 17.41 9.44
N ASP A 445 4.04 16.25 8.80
CA ASP A 445 5.08 15.94 7.82
C ASP A 445 4.83 16.56 6.42
N PHE A 446 3.71 17.24 6.24
CA PHE A 446 3.56 18.15 5.10
C PHE A 446 4.63 19.25 5.12
N ALA A 447 5.01 19.74 6.33
CA ALA A 447 6.13 20.66 6.49
C ALA A 447 7.47 20.03 6.07
N THR A 448 7.63 18.71 6.16
CA THR A 448 8.79 18.00 5.61
C THR A 448 8.79 18.05 4.07
N ALA A 449 7.65 17.85 3.43
CA ALA A 449 7.54 17.99 1.98
C ALA A 449 7.90 19.40 1.53
N VAL A 450 7.46 20.43 2.25
CA VAL A 450 7.82 21.83 1.98
C VAL A 450 9.32 22.07 2.18
N GLN A 451 9.91 21.59 3.28
CA GLN A 451 11.35 21.77 3.57
C GLN A 451 12.26 21.19 2.49
N TYR A 452 11.85 20.14 1.82
CA TYR A 452 12.67 19.44 0.82
C TYR A 452 12.20 19.65 -0.61
N ASP A 453 11.34 20.64 -0.85
CA ASP A 453 10.82 21.00 -2.16
C ASP A 453 10.27 19.77 -2.91
N LEU A 454 9.39 18.99 -2.25
CA LEU A 454 8.74 17.82 -2.82
C LEU A 454 7.35 18.21 -3.35
N PRO A 455 7.20 18.62 -4.61
CA PRO A 455 5.92 19.04 -5.18
C PRO A 455 4.99 17.82 -5.31
N LEU A 456 4.17 17.63 -4.30
CA LEU A 456 3.12 16.62 -4.23
C LEU A 456 1.77 17.28 -3.96
N THR A 457 0.68 16.62 -4.33
CA THR A 457 -0.68 17.08 -4.06
C THR A 457 -1.39 16.10 -3.12
N VAL A 458 -1.92 16.61 -2.01
CA VAL A 458 -2.74 15.83 -1.07
C VAL A 458 -4.21 16.25 -1.21
N PHE A 459 -5.06 15.34 -1.64
CA PHE A 459 -6.52 15.51 -1.56
C PHE A 459 -7.01 14.96 -0.23
N VAL A 460 -7.50 15.84 0.64
CA VAL A 460 -8.10 15.46 1.92
C VAL A 460 -9.62 15.42 1.76
N LEU A 461 -10.20 14.22 1.82
CA LEU A 461 -11.64 14.00 1.79
C LEU A 461 -12.19 14.31 3.18
N ASN A 462 -12.59 15.57 3.39
CA ASN A 462 -13.03 16.10 4.66
C ASN A 462 -14.54 15.85 4.85
N ASN A 463 -14.88 14.79 5.56
CA ASN A 463 -16.25 14.48 5.98
C ASN A 463 -16.44 14.62 7.48
N LYS A 464 -15.42 15.05 8.21
CA LYS A 464 -15.37 15.27 9.66
C LYS A 464 -15.68 14.03 10.50
N GLN A 465 -15.36 12.84 9.98
CA GLN A 465 -15.64 11.59 10.70
C GLN A 465 -14.81 10.39 10.20
N LEU A 466 -14.69 9.39 11.05
CA LEU A 466 -14.22 8.06 10.69
C LEU A 466 -15.33 7.28 9.98
N ALA A 467 -15.64 7.68 8.74
CA ALA A 467 -16.81 7.19 8.01
C ALA A 467 -16.84 5.65 7.84
N PHE A 468 -15.68 5.00 7.63
CA PHE A 468 -15.63 3.55 7.50
C PHE A 468 -16.04 2.86 8.80
N ILE A 469 -15.58 3.36 9.96
CA ILE A 469 -15.94 2.84 11.28
C ILE A 469 -17.42 3.09 11.58
N LYS A 470 -17.94 4.29 11.24
CA LYS A 470 -19.37 4.59 11.32
C LYS A 470 -20.20 3.53 10.59
N TYR A 471 -19.86 3.22 9.34
CA TYR A 471 -20.60 2.21 8.57
C TYR A 471 -20.45 0.79 9.14
N GLU A 472 -19.31 0.46 9.73
CA GLU A 472 -19.12 -0.84 10.40
C GLU A 472 -19.95 -0.93 11.69
N GLN A 473 -20.06 0.14 12.49
CA GLN A 473 -20.97 0.20 13.65
C GLN A 473 -22.42 0.03 13.20
N GLN A 474 -22.88 0.76 12.18
CA GLN A 474 -24.23 0.62 11.62
C GLN A 474 -24.51 -0.81 11.11
N ALA A 475 -23.56 -1.41 10.39
CA ALA A 475 -23.66 -2.77 9.87
C ALA A 475 -23.69 -3.85 10.99
N ALA A 476 -23.08 -3.55 12.13
CA ALA A 476 -23.15 -4.40 13.33
C ALA A 476 -24.47 -4.20 14.13
N GLY A 477 -25.27 -3.18 13.80
CA GLY A 477 -26.50 -2.79 14.51
C GLY A 477 -26.24 -1.98 15.77
N GLU A 478 -25.10 -1.29 15.81
CA GLU A 478 -24.68 -0.42 16.90
C GLU A 478 -24.94 1.05 16.54
N LEU A 479 -25.15 1.89 17.56
CA LEU A 479 -25.24 3.32 17.38
C LEU A 479 -23.84 3.92 17.20
N GLU A 480 -23.73 4.97 16.40
CA GLU A 480 -22.45 5.64 16.12
C GLU A 480 -21.93 6.33 17.39
N TYR A 481 -20.67 6.08 17.70
CA TYR A 481 -20.00 6.68 18.85
C TYR A 481 -18.51 6.89 18.59
N ALA A 482 -17.99 8.04 19.01
CA ALA A 482 -16.58 8.42 18.93
C ALA A 482 -16.00 8.40 17.50
N VAL A 483 -16.81 8.73 16.51
CA VAL A 483 -16.41 8.73 15.08
C VAL A 483 -16.28 10.14 14.49
N ASP A 484 -16.78 11.18 15.18
CA ASP A 484 -16.82 12.55 14.66
C ASP A 484 -15.55 13.34 15.02
N PHE A 485 -15.16 14.24 14.12
CA PHE A 485 -14.07 15.19 14.29
C PHE A 485 -14.60 16.63 14.33
N SER A 486 -13.87 17.50 15.05
CA SER A 486 -14.03 18.94 14.89
C SER A 486 -13.59 19.38 13.50
N ASP A 487 -14.20 20.45 13.00
CA ASP A 487 -13.83 21.03 11.71
C ASP A 487 -12.40 21.59 11.74
N MET A 488 -11.60 21.20 10.77
CA MET A 488 -10.24 21.68 10.56
C MET A 488 -10.07 22.15 9.12
N ASP A 489 -9.54 23.36 8.95
CA ASP A 489 -9.20 23.93 7.64
C ASP A 489 -7.81 23.47 7.21
N HIS A 490 -7.75 22.38 6.44
CA HIS A 490 -6.48 21.79 5.99
C HIS A 490 -5.79 22.66 4.92
N ALA A 491 -6.55 23.48 4.19
CA ALA A 491 -5.98 24.42 3.23
C ALA A 491 -5.16 25.52 3.94
N LYS A 492 -5.70 26.11 5.02
CA LYS A 492 -4.93 27.06 5.84
C LYS A 492 -3.74 26.42 6.54
N PHE A 493 -3.86 25.16 6.93
CA PHE A 493 -2.71 24.41 7.46
C PHE A 493 -1.59 24.31 6.42
N ALA A 494 -1.91 24.04 5.15
CA ALA A 494 -0.91 23.99 4.08
C ALA A 494 -0.18 25.33 3.93
N GLU A 495 -0.92 26.45 3.93
CA GLU A 495 -0.36 27.80 3.86
C GLU A 495 0.53 28.13 5.08
N ALA A 496 0.08 27.79 6.28
CA ALA A 496 0.86 27.96 7.50
C ALA A 496 2.16 27.13 7.51
N ALA A 497 2.18 25.97 6.87
CA ALA A 497 3.36 25.15 6.69
C ALA A 497 4.29 25.62 5.54
N GLY A 498 3.88 26.66 4.76
CA GLY A 498 4.66 27.19 3.65
C GLY A 498 4.38 26.55 2.29
N GLY A 499 3.36 25.71 2.19
CA GLY A 499 2.85 25.14 0.93
C GLY A 499 1.67 25.92 0.38
N LYS A 500 0.89 25.30 -0.50
CA LYS A 500 -0.30 25.88 -1.12
C LYS A 500 -1.56 25.16 -0.68
N GLY A 501 -2.61 25.92 -0.36
CA GLY A 501 -3.89 25.40 0.11
C GLY A 501 -5.03 25.73 -0.84
N TYR A 502 -5.91 24.77 -1.10
CA TYR A 502 -7.18 24.96 -1.82
C TYR A 502 -8.32 24.35 -1.04
N THR A 503 -9.51 24.91 -1.18
CA THR A 503 -10.73 24.39 -0.57
C THR A 503 -11.79 24.15 -1.65
N ILE A 504 -12.42 22.98 -1.64
CA ILE A 504 -13.54 22.61 -2.51
C ILE A 504 -14.78 22.34 -1.65
N LYS A 505 -15.89 23.03 -1.90
CA LYS A 505 -17.18 22.87 -1.19
C LYS A 505 -18.36 22.51 -2.10
N SER A 506 -18.18 22.60 -3.41
CA SER A 506 -19.26 22.35 -4.37
C SER A 506 -18.76 21.66 -5.65
N ALA A 507 -19.65 20.95 -6.33
CA ALA A 507 -19.32 20.24 -7.57
C ALA A 507 -18.90 21.18 -8.71
N SER A 508 -19.34 22.45 -8.69
CA SER A 508 -19.01 23.45 -9.73
C SER A 508 -17.55 23.92 -9.66
N GLU A 509 -16.89 23.79 -8.52
CA GLU A 509 -15.50 24.24 -8.31
C GLU A 509 -14.49 23.11 -8.59
N VAL A 510 -14.94 21.86 -8.56
CA VAL A 510 -14.06 20.69 -8.52
C VAL A 510 -13.06 20.66 -9.68
N ASP A 511 -13.52 20.80 -10.93
CA ASP A 511 -12.64 20.65 -12.09
C ASP A 511 -11.56 21.75 -12.14
N ALA A 512 -11.94 22.99 -11.91
CA ALA A 512 -11.01 24.12 -11.98
C ALA A 512 -9.94 24.03 -10.88
N ILE A 513 -10.34 23.71 -9.64
CA ILE A 513 -9.41 23.63 -8.52
C ILE A 513 -8.52 22.40 -8.63
N VAL A 514 -9.05 21.25 -9.04
CA VAL A 514 -8.25 20.02 -9.22
C VAL A 514 -7.21 20.22 -10.33
N GLU A 515 -7.58 20.82 -11.46
CA GLU A 515 -6.64 21.12 -12.56
C GLU A 515 -5.53 22.07 -12.07
N GLU A 516 -5.88 23.15 -11.39
CA GLU A 516 -4.92 24.11 -10.85
C GLU A 516 -4.01 23.50 -9.79
N ALA A 517 -4.56 22.73 -8.85
CA ALA A 517 -3.79 22.08 -7.78
C ALA A 517 -2.80 21.02 -8.31
N LEU A 518 -3.21 20.23 -9.32
CA LEU A 518 -2.34 19.22 -9.94
C LEU A 518 -1.24 19.82 -10.83
N ALA A 519 -1.39 21.07 -11.21
CA ALA A 519 -0.38 21.80 -11.99
C ALA A 519 0.68 22.52 -11.13
N GLN A 520 0.53 22.50 -9.78
CA GLN A 520 1.46 23.18 -8.88
C GLN A 520 2.82 22.48 -8.85
N ASP A 521 3.87 23.27 -8.73
CA ASP A 521 5.27 22.85 -8.56
C ASP A 521 5.75 22.94 -7.09
N VAL A 522 4.84 23.13 -6.17
CA VAL A 522 5.05 23.19 -4.72
C VAL A 522 4.14 22.21 -4.00
N PRO A 523 4.49 21.77 -2.78
CA PRO A 523 3.58 20.93 -1.96
C PRO A 523 2.22 21.60 -1.78
N THR A 524 1.16 20.86 -2.07
CA THR A 524 -0.20 21.39 -2.13
C THR A 524 -1.17 20.49 -1.37
N ILE A 525 -2.08 21.09 -0.60
CA ILE A 525 -3.24 20.42 -0.01
C ILE A 525 -4.53 20.96 -0.62
N VAL A 526 -5.40 20.06 -1.01
CA VAL A 526 -6.78 20.36 -1.42
C VAL A 526 -7.72 19.80 -0.36
N ASP A 527 -8.32 20.66 0.45
CA ASP A 527 -9.31 20.31 1.46
C ASP A 527 -10.70 20.23 0.81
N VAL A 528 -11.22 19.01 0.68
CA VAL A 528 -12.44 18.74 -0.07
C VAL A 528 -13.56 18.34 0.88
N TYR A 529 -14.51 19.24 1.13
CA TYR A 529 -15.69 18.96 1.94
C TYR A 529 -16.64 18.02 1.18
N VAL A 530 -16.68 16.77 1.61
CA VAL A 530 -17.50 15.73 0.97
C VAL A 530 -18.67 15.31 1.85
N ASP A 531 -19.68 14.71 1.21
CA ASP A 531 -20.87 14.19 1.88
C ASP A 531 -20.50 13.18 3.00
N PRO A 532 -20.81 13.47 4.28
CA PRO A 532 -20.53 12.58 5.40
C PRO A 532 -21.32 11.27 5.34
N ASN A 533 -22.39 11.21 4.54
CA ASN A 533 -23.25 10.05 4.36
C ASN A 533 -22.98 9.31 3.03
N ALA A 534 -21.86 9.60 2.37
CA ALA A 534 -21.42 8.91 1.17
C ALA A 534 -20.92 7.50 1.50
N ALA A 535 -21.84 6.56 1.70
CA ALA A 535 -21.50 5.16 1.93
C ALA A 535 -21.12 4.47 0.62
N PRO A 536 -19.94 3.82 0.53
CA PRO A 536 -19.60 3.04 -0.65
C PRO A 536 -20.46 1.76 -0.71
N LEU A 537 -21.10 1.52 -1.86
CA LEU A 537 -21.85 0.29 -2.05
C LEU A 537 -20.92 -0.93 -1.97
N PRO A 538 -21.26 -1.98 -1.19
CA PRO A 538 -20.43 -3.17 -1.09
C PRO A 538 -20.44 -3.97 -2.40
N GLY A 539 -19.39 -4.73 -2.68
CA GLY A 539 -19.36 -5.64 -3.85
C GLY A 539 -20.33 -6.81 -3.75
N LYS A 540 -20.72 -7.19 -2.53
CA LYS A 540 -21.77 -8.18 -2.21
C LYS A 540 -22.62 -7.67 -1.06
N ILE A 541 -23.91 -8.04 -1.06
CA ILE A 541 -24.75 -7.86 0.14
C ILE A 541 -24.54 -9.06 1.07
N VAL A 542 -24.29 -8.78 2.34
CA VAL A 542 -24.22 -9.77 3.39
C VAL A 542 -25.52 -9.66 4.22
N ASN A 543 -26.25 -10.77 4.35
CA ASN A 543 -27.52 -10.75 5.07
C ASN A 543 -27.39 -10.28 6.52
N GLU A 544 -26.29 -10.62 7.18
CA GLU A 544 -25.97 -10.19 8.54
C GLU A 544 -25.80 -8.67 8.63
N GLU A 545 -25.12 -8.06 7.66
CA GLU A 545 -24.99 -6.60 7.58
C GLU A 545 -26.34 -5.91 7.31
N ALA A 546 -27.17 -6.48 6.45
CA ALA A 546 -28.53 -5.96 6.18
C ALA A 546 -29.43 -6.03 7.44
N LEU A 547 -29.34 -7.11 8.21
CA LEU A 547 -30.02 -7.24 9.51
C LEU A 547 -29.47 -6.27 10.55
N GLY A 548 -28.13 -6.06 10.55
CA GLY A 548 -27.47 -5.08 11.41
C GLY A 548 -27.98 -3.67 11.16
N TYR A 549 -28.05 -3.24 9.90
CA TYR A 549 -28.63 -1.93 9.55
C TYR A 549 -30.08 -1.78 10.00
N GLY A 550 -30.90 -2.84 9.88
CA GLY A 550 -32.27 -2.83 10.41
C GLY A 550 -32.33 -2.67 11.93
N LYS A 551 -31.45 -3.35 12.66
CA LYS A 551 -31.32 -3.23 14.12
C LYS A 551 -30.82 -1.83 14.51
N TRP A 552 -29.82 -1.30 13.82
CA TRP A 552 -29.32 0.07 14.01
C TRP A 552 -30.44 1.10 13.84
N ALA A 553 -31.20 1.05 12.75
CA ALA A 553 -32.31 1.96 12.51
C ALA A 553 -33.37 1.90 13.61
N PHE A 554 -33.71 0.70 14.09
CA PHE A 554 -34.63 0.52 15.23
C PHE A 554 -34.09 1.15 16.51
N ARG A 555 -32.81 0.94 16.83
CA ARG A 555 -32.16 1.51 18.02
C ARG A 555 -32.05 3.03 17.92
N SER A 556 -31.74 3.60 16.76
CA SER A 556 -31.71 5.05 16.54
C SER A 556 -33.06 5.71 16.87
N ILE A 557 -34.17 5.05 16.52
CA ILE A 557 -35.52 5.55 16.86
C ILE A 557 -35.82 5.38 18.36
N THR A 558 -35.47 4.25 18.97
CA THR A 558 -35.91 3.91 20.31
C THR A 558 -35.02 4.45 21.42
N GLU A 559 -33.69 4.50 21.19
CA GLU A 559 -32.69 4.90 22.17
C GLU A 559 -32.30 6.37 21.98
N ASP A 560 -31.89 6.79 20.77
CA ASP A 560 -31.48 8.17 20.46
C ASP A 560 -32.65 9.11 20.13
N LYS A 561 -33.85 8.55 19.92
CA LYS A 561 -35.07 9.31 19.53
C LYS A 561 -34.89 10.15 18.27
N HIS A 562 -33.89 9.82 17.46
CA HIS A 562 -33.57 10.51 16.22
C HIS A 562 -33.14 9.49 15.16
N LEU A 563 -33.83 9.46 14.04
CA LEU A 563 -33.38 8.75 12.84
C LEU A 563 -33.19 9.79 11.75
N ASP A 564 -31.96 10.08 11.43
CA ASP A 564 -31.64 10.87 10.26
C ASP A 564 -31.82 9.98 9.02
N LEU A 565 -32.89 10.22 8.27
CA LEU A 565 -33.20 9.48 7.04
C LEU A 565 -32.12 9.64 5.97
N ASP A 566 -31.33 10.73 6.03
CA ASP A 566 -30.21 10.96 5.11
C ASP A 566 -29.01 10.06 5.41
N GLN A 567 -28.95 9.50 6.63
CA GLN A 567 -27.93 8.51 7.01
C GLN A 567 -28.29 7.09 6.56
N ILE A 568 -29.52 6.82 6.24
CA ILE A 568 -29.90 5.54 5.65
C ILE A 568 -29.34 5.53 4.23
N PRO A 569 -28.35 4.64 3.92
CA PRO A 569 -27.92 4.46 2.53
C PRO A 569 -29.19 4.33 1.70
N PRO A 570 -29.33 5.01 0.56
CA PRO A 570 -30.59 4.97 -0.17
C PRO A 570 -30.91 3.52 -0.54
N ILE A 571 -31.69 2.86 0.33
CA ILE A 571 -32.15 1.48 0.18
C ILE A 571 -32.74 1.31 -1.23
N SER A 572 -33.39 2.35 -1.75
CA SER A 572 -33.88 2.39 -3.12
C SER A 572 -32.79 2.29 -4.19
N VAL A 573 -31.62 2.90 -3.97
CA VAL A 573 -30.48 2.83 -4.92
C VAL A 573 -29.75 1.50 -4.77
N ALA A 574 -29.50 1.07 -3.53
CA ALA A 574 -28.93 -0.25 -3.27
C ALA A 574 -29.84 -1.37 -3.79
N ALA A 575 -31.16 -1.31 -3.52
CA ALA A 575 -32.12 -2.26 -4.02
C ALA A 575 -32.14 -2.31 -5.56
N LYS A 576 -32.20 -1.16 -6.25
CA LYS A 576 -32.17 -1.11 -7.72
C LYS A 576 -30.88 -1.65 -8.33
N ARG A 577 -29.75 -1.54 -7.62
CA ARG A 577 -28.45 -2.01 -8.11
C ARG A 577 -28.15 -3.46 -7.73
N PHE A 578 -28.78 -4.01 -6.70
CA PHE A 578 -28.46 -5.35 -6.17
C PHE A 578 -29.62 -6.37 -6.26
N LEU A 579 -30.87 -5.93 -6.31
CA LEU A 579 -32.03 -6.77 -6.62
C LEU A 579 -32.33 -6.76 -8.10
#